data_c7e739e84a42b80ec9d90f63662a7383
#
_entry.id   c7e739e84a42b80ec9d90f63662a7383
#
_cell.length_a   1.000
_cell.length_b   1.000
_cell.length_c   1.000
_cell.angle_alpha   90.00
_cell.angle_beta   90.00
_cell.angle_gamma   90.00
#
_symmetry.space_group_name_H-M   'P 1'
#
loop_
_entity.id
_entity.type
_entity.pdbx_description
1 polymer ?
#
loop_
_entity_poly.entity_id
_entity_poly.type
_entity_poly.pdbx_seq_one_letter_code
_entity_poly.pdbx_strand_id
1 'polypeptide(L)' 'MPRAKMRTCDVTGIRTKESNFYAKQSHLKPVDNLRRRTGATKEQMRRMFNQLADI' A
#
# COMPACT_ATOMS: atom_id res chain seq x y z
N MET A 1 1.97 4.34 -27.12
CA MET A 1 1.28 4.69 -25.86
C MET A 1 2.26 4.68 -24.71
N PRO A 2 2.23 5.69 -23.85
CA PRO A 2 3.08 5.64 -22.68
C PRO A 2 2.65 4.49 -21.77
N ARG A 3 3.61 3.69 -21.35
CA ARG A 3 3.33 2.63 -20.39
C ARG A 3 3.02 3.26 -19.04
N ALA A 4 1.98 2.77 -18.36
CA ALA A 4 1.70 3.18 -17.02
C ALA A 4 2.88 2.81 -16.13
N LYS A 5 3.35 3.77 -15.32
CA LYS A 5 4.41 3.49 -14.36
C LYS A 5 3.87 2.57 -13.28
N MET A 6 4.65 1.56 -12.95
CA MET A 6 4.31 0.61 -11.89
C MET A 6 5.07 0.96 -10.63
N ARG A 7 4.42 0.76 -9.48
CA ARG A 7 5.05 0.95 -8.18
C ARG A 7 4.68 -0.22 -7.28
N THR A 8 5.53 -0.48 -6.30
CA THR A 8 5.28 -1.54 -5.32
C THR A 8 4.90 -0.91 -3.99
N CYS A 9 3.78 -1.35 -3.43
CA CYS A 9 3.35 -0.92 -2.10
C CYS A 9 4.35 -1.40 -1.06
N ASP A 10 4.84 -0.49 -0.23
CA ASP A 10 5.81 -0.84 0.81
C ASP A 10 5.17 -1.50 2.05
N VAL A 11 3.87 -1.61 2.07
CA VAL A 11 3.12 -2.27 3.15
C VAL A 11 2.65 -3.65 2.74
N THR A 12 1.96 -3.76 1.58
CA THR A 12 1.39 -5.02 1.12
C THR A 12 2.29 -5.79 0.15
N GLY A 13 3.28 -5.12 -0.45
CA GLY A 13 4.12 -5.72 -1.48
C GLY A 13 3.46 -5.85 -2.84
N ILE A 14 2.25 -5.35 -3.00
CA ILE A 14 1.52 -5.41 -4.26
C ILE A 14 2.13 -4.42 -5.26
N ARG A 15 2.43 -4.91 -6.46
CA ARG A 15 2.90 -4.09 -7.56
C ARG A 15 1.72 -3.75 -8.47
N THR A 16 1.46 -2.46 -8.63
CA THR A 16 0.33 -2.00 -9.45
C THR A 16 0.62 -0.61 -10.02
N LYS A 17 -0.33 -0.08 -10.77
CA LYS A 17 -0.19 1.22 -11.43
C LYS A 17 0.07 2.33 -10.42
N GLU A 18 0.91 3.29 -10.80
CA GLU A 18 1.22 4.46 -9.98
C GLU A 18 -0.03 5.24 -9.59
N SER A 19 -1.07 5.23 -10.44
CA SER A 19 -2.33 5.92 -10.16
C SER A 19 -3.06 5.40 -8.91
N ASN A 20 -2.73 4.19 -8.45
CA ASN A 20 -3.29 3.61 -7.24
C ASN A 20 -2.59 4.10 -5.96
N PHE A 21 -1.59 4.96 -6.12
CA PHE A 21 -0.83 5.55 -5.02
C PHE A 21 -1.05 7.06 -5.00
N TYR A 22 -1.02 7.65 -3.82
CA TYR A 22 -0.93 9.10 -3.72
C TYR A 22 0.48 9.54 -4.11
N ALA A 23 0.59 10.74 -4.69
CA ALA A 23 1.85 11.24 -5.27
C ALA A 23 3.04 11.22 -4.30
N LYS A 24 2.78 11.44 -3.02
CA LYS A 24 3.84 11.51 -1.99
C LYS A 24 3.93 10.27 -1.12
N GLN A 25 3.18 9.22 -1.45
CA GLN A 25 3.12 8.02 -0.63
C GLN A 25 3.72 6.83 -1.38
N SER A 26 4.30 5.90 -0.62
CA SER A 26 4.86 4.66 -1.16
C SER A 26 3.95 3.46 -0.93
N HIS A 27 2.71 3.70 -0.49
CA HIS A 27 1.71 2.67 -0.24
C HIS A 27 0.41 3.01 -0.96
N LEU A 28 -0.42 1.99 -1.18
CA LEU A 28 -1.68 2.12 -1.93
C LEU A 28 -2.64 3.10 -1.24
N LYS A 29 -3.49 3.74 -2.05
CA LYS A 29 -4.53 4.65 -1.54
C LYS A 29 -5.42 4.02 -0.47
N PRO A 30 -5.95 2.78 -0.65
CA PRO A 30 -6.74 2.13 0.40
C PRO A 30 -5.96 1.91 1.69
N VAL A 31 -4.67 1.58 1.58
CA VAL A 31 -3.79 1.41 2.74
C VAL A 31 -3.62 2.73 3.48
N ASP A 32 -3.40 3.82 2.75
CA ASP A 32 -3.27 5.15 3.35
C ASP A 32 -4.55 5.56 4.07
N ASN A 33 -5.70 5.34 3.45
CA ASN A 33 -7.00 5.66 4.04
C ASN A 33 -7.23 4.87 5.34
N LEU A 34 -6.90 3.58 5.33
CA LEU A 34 -7.01 2.73 6.51
C LEU A 34 -6.06 3.20 7.62
N ARG A 35 -4.83 3.55 7.24
CA ARG A 35 -3.83 4.05 8.17
C ARG A 35 -4.30 5.33 8.87
N ARG A 36 -4.88 6.26 8.11
CA ARG A 36 -5.42 7.51 8.66
C ARG A 36 -6.59 7.27 9.59
N ARG A 37 -7.45 6.31 9.24
CA ARG A 37 -8.63 5.98 10.03
C ARG A 37 -8.25 5.33 11.35
N THR A 38 -7.27 4.41 11.34
CA THR A 38 -6.89 3.62 12.51
C THR A 38 -5.74 4.24 13.30
N GLY A 39 -4.98 5.14 12.69
CA GLY A 39 -3.77 5.69 13.30
C GLY A 39 -2.62 4.69 13.37
N ALA A 40 -2.73 3.55 12.69
CA ALA A 40 -1.70 2.51 12.72
C ALA A 40 -0.43 2.95 11.98
N THR A 41 0.72 2.47 12.44
CA THR A 41 1.98 2.68 11.75
C THR A 41 2.11 1.74 10.55
N LYS A 42 3.02 2.03 9.63
CA LYS A 42 3.30 1.14 8.50
C LYS A 42 3.70 -0.25 8.97
N GLU A 43 4.48 -0.34 10.02
CA GLU A 43 4.92 -1.61 10.58
C GLU A 43 3.74 -2.44 11.09
N GLN A 44 2.82 -1.80 11.80
CA GLN A 44 1.60 -2.45 12.27
C GLN A 44 0.76 -2.95 11.09
N MET A 45 0.63 -2.14 10.04
CA MET A 45 -0.11 -2.50 8.85
C MET A 45 0.52 -3.71 8.15
N ARG A 46 1.86 -3.74 8.04
CA ARG A 46 2.57 -4.88 7.46
C ARG A 46 2.28 -6.17 8.20
N ARG A 47 2.29 -6.13 9.52
CA ARG A 47 1.98 -7.30 10.35
C ARG A 47 0.57 -7.80 10.09
N MET A 48 -0.39 -6.88 10.01
CA MET A 48 -1.79 -7.24 9.73
C MET A 48 -1.93 -7.94 8.38
N PHE A 49 -1.34 -7.39 7.34
CA PHE A 49 -1.41 -7.98 6.00
C PHE A 49 -0.63 -9.29 5.90
N ASN A 50 0.51 -9.40 6.57
CA ASN A 50 1.28 -10.65 6.59
C ASN A 50 0.52 -11.78 7.27
N GLN A 51 -0.19 -11.49 8.35
CA GLN A 51 -1.04 -12.48 9.01
C GLN A 51 -2.14 -13.00 8.09
N LEU A 52 -2.74 -12.10 7.30
CA LEU A 52 -3.76 -12.48 6.33
C LEU A 52 -3.18 -13.33 5.20
N ALA A 53 -1.92 -13.08 4.82
CA ALA A 53 -1.25 -13.83 3.76
C ALA A 53 -0.86 -15.24 4.18
N ASP A 54 -0.68 -15.47 5.47
CA ASP A 54 -0.26 -16.76 6.02
C ASP A 54 -1.41 -17.75 6.27
N ILE A 55 -2.62 -17.33 5.98
CA ILE A 55 -3.80 -18.20 6.17
C ILE A 55 -4.04 -19.09 4.96
#